data_4b5b49996939b07b8124a1f445c71b6a
#
_entry.id   4b5b49996939b07b8124a1f445c71b6a
#
_cell.length_a   1.000
_cell.length_b   1.000
_cell.length_c   1.000
_cell.angle_alpha   90.00
_cell.angle_beta   90.00
_cell.angle_gamma   90.00
#
_symmetry.space_group_name_H-M   'P 1'
#
loop_
_entity.id
_entity.type
_entity.pdbx_description
1 polymer ?
#
loop_
_entity_poly.entity_id
_entity_poly.type
_entity_poly.pdbx_seq_one_letter_code
_entity_poly.pdbx_strand_id
1 'polypeptide(L)'
;MDVRWLREDRKLPKHEQAKAIEESTKALKNSTLLIRRLTTILEEEVEKTYATEESYEGEGWAVKVQRMFARRQTLKEIIKLLP
;
A
#
# COMPACT_ATOMS: atom_id res chain seq x y z
N MET A 1 10.42 3.11 -7.73
CA MET A 1 10.17 1.96 -6.83
C MET A 1 10.64 2.31 -5.42
N ASP A 2 9.85 2.00 -4.40
CA ASP A 2 10.23 2.24 -3.01
C ASP A 2 11.38 1.32 -2.60
N VAL A 3 12.39 1.90 -1.91
CA VAL A 3 13.60 1.16 -1.49
C VAL A 3 13.29 -0.01 -0.54
N ARG A 4 12.15 0.01 0.14
CA ARG A 4 11.75 -1.07 1.04
C ARG A 4 11.57 -2.42 0.33
N TRP A 5 11.26 -2.42 -0.97
CA TRP A 5 11.16 -3.63 -1.77
C TRP A 5 12.48 -4.36 -1.94
N LEU A 6 13.60 -3.63 -1.82
CA LEU A 6 14.94 -4.17 -2.03
C LEU A 6 15.72 -4.31 -0.71
N ARG A 7 15.08 -4.07 0.43
CA ARG A 7 15.76 -4.09 1.74
C ARG A 7 16.43 -5.43 2.03
N GLU A 8 15.74 -6.53 1.78
CA GLU A 8 16.29 -7.87 2.03
C GLU A 8 17.46 -8.18 1.09
N ASP A 9 17.36 -7.77 -0.16
CA ASP A 9 18.44 -7.97 -1.15
C ASP A 9 19.71 -7.22 -0.73
N ARG A 10 19.57 -6.04 -0.13
CA ARG A 10 20.69 -5.23 0.33
C ARG A 10 21.40 -5.78 1.58
N LYS A 11 20.78 -6.71 2.29
CA LYS A 11 21.39 -7.40 3.43
C LYS A 11 22.34 -8.53 3.00
N LEU A 12 22.32 -8.92 1.73
CA LEU A 12 23.17 -9.95 1.18
C LEU A 12 24.62 -9.46 1.02
N PRO A 13 25.62 -10.38 0.95
CA PRO A 13 26.99 -10.02 0.59
C PRO A 13 27.04 -9.25 -0.73
N LYS A 14 27.98 -8.32 -0.85
CA LYS A 14 28.08 -7.43 -2.04
C LYS A 14 28.09 -8.17 -3.37
N HIS A 15 28.74 -9.33 -3.45
CA HIS A 15 28.82 -10.12 -4.68
C HIS A 15 27.48 -10.75 -5.10
N GLU A 16 26.52 -10.84 -4.16
CA GLU A 16 25.18 -11.38 -4.42
C GLU A 16 24.12 -10.29 -4.58
N GLN A 17 24.36 -9.10 -4.06
CA GLN A 17 23.39 -8.00 -4.06
C GLN A 17 22.92 -7.61 -5.45
N ALA A 18 23.83 -7.41 -6.39
CA ALA A 18 23.50 -6.94 -7.74
C ALA A 18 22.56 -7.91 -8.45
N LYS A 19 22.84 -9.22 -8.34
CA LYS A 19 22.02 -10.27 -8.94
C LYS A 19 20.63 -10.35 -8.29
N ALA A 20 20.57 -10.29 -6.94
CA ALA A 20 19.33 -10.33 -6.19
C ALA A 20 18.44 -9.12 -6.52
N ILE A 21 19.01 -7.93 -6.60
CA ILE A 21 18.30 -6.70 -6.95
C ILE A 21 17.75 -6.80 -8.39
N GLU A 22 18.55 -7.31 -9.32
CA GLU A 22 18.11 -7.52 -10.71
C GLU A 22 16.92 -8.48 -10.79
N GLU A 23 16.99 -9.62 -10.10
CA GLU A 23 15.92 -10.61 -10.06
C GLU A 23 14.65 -10.06 -9.44
N SER A 24 14.76 -9.34 -8.31
CA SER A 24 13.63 -8.70 -7.64
C SER A 24 12.97 -7.63 -8.51
N THR A 25 13.75 -6.81 -9.18
CA THR A 25 13.26 -5.79 -10.10
C THR A 25 12.51 -6.42 -11.27
N LYS A 26 13.04 -7.51 -11.81
CA LYS A 26 12.42 -8.27 -12.89
C LYS A 26 11.07 -8.87 -12.47
N ALA A 27 11.02 -9.47 -11.28
CA ALA A 27 9.79 -10.04 -10.73
C ALA A 27 8.70 -8.96 -10.55
N LEU A 28 9.07 -7.78 -10.04
CA LEU A 28 8.15 -6.66 -9.89
C LEU A 28 7.62 -6.18 -11.25
N LYS A 29 8.47 -6.06 -12.26
CA LYS A 29 8.05 -5.69 -13.62
C LYS A 29 7.06 -6.71 -14.21
N ASN A 30 7.32 -8.00 -14.02
CA ASN A 30 6.46 -9.07 -14.52
C ASN A 30 5.11 -9.12 -13.79
N SER A 31 5.03 -8.53 -12.60
CA SER A 31 3.81 -8.46 -11.79
C SER A 31 3.01 -7.17 -12.00
N THR A 32 3.35 -6.34 -12.97
CA THR A 32 2.75 -5.01 -13.18
C THR A 32 1.22 -5.07 -13.24
N LEU A 33 0.64 -6.03 -13.94
CA LEU A 33 -0.81 -6.16 -14.05
C LEU A 33 -1.46 -6.42 -12.68
N LEU A 34 -0.89 -7.34 -11.89
CA LEU A 34 -1.40 -7.68 -10.56
C LEU A 34 -1.27 -6.50 -9.61
N ILE A 35 -0.14 -5.77 -9.69
CA ILE A 35 0.10 -4.57 -8.88
C ILE A 35 -0.92 -3.49 -9.21
N ARG A 36 -1.23 -3.26 -10.49
CA ARG A 36 -2.25 -2.30 -10.92
C ARG A 36 -3.64 -2.69 -10.39
N ARG A 37 -4.00 -3.96 -10.45
CA ARG A 37 -5.27 -4.45 -9.91
C ARG A 37 -5.36 -4.25 -8.41
N LEU A 38 -4.28 -4.56 -7.68
CA LEU A 38 -4.22 -4.34 -6.24
C LEU A 38 -4.35 -2.86 -5.91
N THR A 39 -3.64 -1.99 -6.64
CA THR A 39 -3.74 -0.54 -6.45
C THR A 39 -5.17 -0.05 -6.64
N THR A 40 -5.86 -0.52 -7.67
CA THR A 40 -7.26 -0.16 -7.93
C THR A 40 -8.17 -0.60 -6.78
N ILE A 41 -8.00 -1.83 -6.28
CA ILE A 41 -8.78 -2.34 -5.15
C ILE A 41 -8.53 -1.49 -3.90
N LEU A 42 -7.28 -1.14 -3.62
CA LEU A 42 -6.92 -0.32 -2.46
C LEU A 42 -7.48 1.11 -2.59
N GLU A 43 -7.45 1.69 -3.78
CA GLU A 43 -8.05 3.01 -4.03
C GLU A 43 -9.57 2.99 -3.83
N GLU A 44 -10.24 1.93 -4.24
CA GLU A 44 -11.67 1.73 -3.97
C GLU A 44 -11.95 1.64 -2.47
N GLU A 45 -11.10 0.94 -1.71
CA GLU A 45 -11.20 0.87 -0.27
C GLU A 45 -10.98 2.23 0.40
N VAL A 46 -10.06 3.05 -0.14
CA VAL A 46 -9.87 4.43 0.32
C VAL A 46 -11.15 5.24 0.14
N GLU A 47 -11.80 5.15 -1.02
CA GLU A 47 -13.07 5.86 -1.28
C GLU A 47 -14.16 5.49 -0.28
N LYS A 48 -14.23 4.22 0.13
CA LYS A 48 -15.18 3.74 1.14
C LYS A 48 -14.92 4.33 2.54
N THR A 49 -13.75 4.89 2.79
CA THR A 49 -13.41 5.47 4.09
C THR A 49 -13.82 6.93 4.25
N TYR A 50 -14.34 7.58 3.20
CA TYR A 50 -14.80 8.95 3.29
C TYR A 50 -16.11 9.01 4.06
N ALA A 51 -16.21 9.97 4.99
CA ALA A 51 -17.41 10.16 5.79
C ALA A 51 -18.60 10.56 4.93
N THR A 52 -19.75 9.93 5.17
CA THR A 52 -21.03 10.25 4.56
C THR A 52 -21.93 10.89 5.63
N GLU A 53 -23.10 11.41 5.23
CA GLU A 53 -24.08 11.92 6.19
C GLU A 53 -24.45 10.88 7.26
N GLU A 54 -24.57 9.61 6.87
CA GLU A 54 -24.83 8.51 7.80
C GLU A 54 -23.75 8.34 8.87
N SER A 55 -22.50 8.70 8.56
CA SER A 55 -21.39 8.62 9.50
C SER A 55 -21.52 9.61 10.65
N TYR A 56 -22.30 10.68 10.48
CA TYR A 56 -22.53 11.72 11.49
C TYR A 56 -23.80 11.51 12.28
N GLU A 57 -24.57 10.46 12.01
CA GLU A 57 -25.79 10.12 12.71
C GLU A 57 -25.54 9.16 13.87
N GLY A 58 -26.32 9.34 14.94
CA GLY A 58 -26.29 8.47 16.11
C GLY A 58 -25.13 8.74 17.06
N GLU A 59 -25.13 8.01 18.18
CA GLU A 59 -24.09 8.08 19.19
C GLU A 59 -22.78 7.49 18.68
N GLY A 60 -21.68 8.11 19.06
CA GLY A 60 -20.34 7.63 18.70
C GLY A 60 -19.90 7.92 17.27
N TRP A 61 -20.59 8.84 16.57
CA TRP A 61 -20.19 9.24 15.22
C TRP A 61 -18.74 9.71 15.14
N ALA A 62 -18.25 10.44 16.16
CA ALA A 62 -16.88 10.94 16.19
C ALA A 62 -15.87 9.79 16.18
N VAL A 63 -16.14 8.72 16.94
CA VAL A 63 -15.28 7.54 16.97
C VAL A 63 -15.29 6.82 15.63
N LYS A 64 -16.45 6.70 14.99
CA LYS A 64 -16.57 6.10 13.65
C LYS A 64 -15.77 6.88 12.61
N VAL A 65 -15.88 8.20 12.61
CA VAL A 65 -15.15 9.08 11.70
C VAL A 65 -13.63 8.97 11.93
N GLN A 66 -13.18 8.94 13.17
CA GLN A 66 -11.77 8.74 13.50
C GLN A 66 -11.23 7.39 12.99
N ARG A 67 -12.01 6.31 13.14
CA ARG A 67 -11.62 4.99 12.63
C ARG A 67 -11.53 4.97 11.12
N MET A 68 -12.48 5.61 10.43
CA MET A 68 -12.47 5.74 8.97
C MET A 68 -11.23 6.53 8.51
N PHE A 69 -10.91 7.61 9.20
CA PHE A 69 -9.71 8.40 8.91
C PHE A 69 -8.42 7.60 9.10
N ALA A 70 -8.28 6.88 10.21
CA ALA A 70 -7.11 6.06 10.50
C ALA A 70 -6.95 4.95 9.43
N ARG A 71 -8.04 4.29 9.05
CA ARG A 71 -8.04 3.26 7.99
C ARG A 71 -7.59 3.86 6.66
N ARG A 72 -8.08 5.04 6.31
CA ARG A 72 -7.68 5.76 5.10
C ARG A 72 -6.18 6.03 5.07
N GLN A 73 -5.62 6.51 6.17
CA GLN A 73 -4.19 6.79 6.27
C GLN A 73 -3.37 5.52 6.09
N THR A 74 -3.77 4.42 6.72
CA THR A 74 -3.09 3.13 6.57
C THR A 74 -3.14 2.64 5.13
N LEU A 75 -4.30 2.71 4.47
CA LEU A 75 -4.46 2.31 3.07
C LEU A 75 -3.59 3.16 2.13
N LYS A 76 -3.55 4.48 2.35
CA LYS A 76 -2.71 5.38 1.56
C LYS A 76 -1.22 5.07 1.73
N GLU A 77 -0.78 4.72 2.93
CA GLU A 77 0.59 4.30 3.18
C GLU A 77 0.94 3.00 2.45
N ILE A 78 0.01 2.04 2.43
CA ILE A 78 0.18 0.79 1.68
C ILE A 78 0.30 1.08 0.18
N ILE A 79 -0.54 1.94 -0.36
CA ILE A 79 -0.49 2.33 -1.79
C ILE A 79 0.86 2.93 -2.14
N LYS A 80 1.44 3.76 -1.27
CA LYS A 80 2.77 4.34 -1.48
C LYS A 80 3.89 3.32 -1.56
N LEU A 81 3.72 2.13 -1.01
CA LEU A 81 4.69 1.05 -1.10
C LEU A 81 4.70 0.37 -2.47
N LEU A 82 3.60 0.45 -3.19
CA LEU A 82 3.47 -0.21 -4.49
C LEU A 82 4.32 0.50 -5.55
N PRO A 83 4.97 -0.27 -6.42
CA PRO A 83 5.80 0.29 -7.48
C PRO A 83 4.98 1.05 -8.50
#